data_eb420a4d9326832b41ddab95da7d61db
#
_entry.id   eb420a4d9326832b41ddab95da7d61db
#
_cell.length_a   1.000
_cell.length_b   1.000
_cell.length_c   1.000
_cell.angle_alpha   90.00
_cell.angle_beta   90.00
_cell.angle_gamma   90.00
#
_symmetry.space_group_name_H-M   'P 1'
#
loop_
_entity.id
_entity.type
_entity.pdbx_description
1 polymer ?
#
loop_
_entity_poly.entity_id
_entity_poly.type
_entity_poly.pdbx_seq_one_letter_code
_entity_poly.pdbx_strand_id
1 'polypeptide(L)'
;MQKRIAFVIGLIFTLTVFAACQKPSPAASASCDLGGGKTIKTDYSSPRVKGRKIYGGLVPFGEVWRTGANAATTFVTSSDVVVGGKTVPAGSYTLFTIPTADKWTLIINKKTGEWGIPYKYEGDELARVDMKVSKLPAPVENFTIAYDKSGNGCTLRIDWETTRASVDITAK
;
A
#
# COMPACT_ATOMS: atom_id res chain seq x y z
N MET A 1 -35.72 67.50 -21.84
CA MET A 1 -34.42 66.89 -21.70
C MET A 1 -34.55 65.66 -20.77
N GLN A 2 -34.74 64.46 -21.30
CA GLN A 2 -34.87 63.21 -20.50
C GLN A 2 -33.51 62.50 -20.48
N LYS A 3 -32.95 62.36 -19.27
CA LYS A 3 -31.72 61.61 -19.02
C LYS A 3 -32.06 60.12 -18.90
N ARG A 4 -31.59 59.31 -19.86
CA ARG A 4 -31.67 57.85 -19.78
C ARG A 4 -30.53 57.35 -18.89
N ILE A 5 -30.87 56.74 -17.78
CA ILE A 5 -29.92 56.03 -16.90
C ILE A 5 -29.88 54.60 -17.39
N ALA A 6 -28.72 54.17 -17.91
CA ALA A 6 -28.47 52.75 -18.26
C ALA A 6 -28.00 51.97 -17.02
N PHE A 7 -28.78 51.00 -16.60
CA PHE A 7 -28.39 50.07 -15.58
C PHE A 7 -27.56 48.96 -16.21
N VAL A 8 -26.28 48.89 -15.85
CA VAL A 8 -25.42 47.78 -16.22
C VAL A 8 -25.52 46.74 -15.09
N ILE A 9 -26.22 45.64 -15.37
CA ILE A 9 -26.28 44.47 -14.45
C ILE A 9 -25.05 43.64 -14.72
N GLY A 10 -24.05 43.74 -13.83
CA GLY A 10 -22.89 42.91 -13.82
C GLY A 10 -23.23 41.49 -13.30
N LEU A 11 -23.21 40.50 -14.16
CA LEU A 11 -23.39 39.10 -13.84
C LEU A 11 -22.11 38.57 -13.15
N ILE A 12 -22.09 38.51 -11.83
CA ILE A 12 -20.99 37.90 -11.07
C ILE A 12 -21.14 36.39 -11.17
N PHE A 13 -20.31 35.74 -12.00
CA PHE A 13 -20.21 34.30 -12.11
C PHE A 13 -19.34 33.78 -10.95
N THR A 14 -19.98 33.33 -9.86
CA THR A 14 -19.27 32.72 -8.74
C THR A 14 -18.83 31.29 -9.14
N LEU A 15 -17.53 31.14 -9.43
CA LEU A 15 -16.92 29.84 -9.69
C LEU A 15 -16.83 29.07 -8.36
N THR A 16 -17.78 28.19 -8.09
CA THR A 16 -17.71 27.26 -6.95
C THR A 16 -16.68 26.18 -7.25
N VAL A 17 -15.49 26.34 -6.71
CA VAL A 17 -14.46 25.28 -6.72
C VAL A 17 -14.92 24.17 -5.77
N PHE A 18 -15.40 23.06 -6.29
CA PHE A 18 -15.61 21.84 -5.52
C PHE A 18 -14.24 21.29 -5.12
N ALA A 19 -13.80 21.61 -3.91
CA ALA A 19 -12.69 20.91 -3.31
C ALA A 19 -13.12 19.46 -3.05
N ALA A 20 -12.71 18.55 -3.92
CA ALA A 20 -12.90 17.12 -3.71
C ALA A 20 -12.22 16.76 -2.38
N CYS A 21 -13.01 16.36 -1.38
CA CYS A 21 -12.50 15.89 -0.10
C CYS A 21 -11.73 14.59 -0.33
N GLN A 22 -10.42 14.70 -0.55
CA GLN A 22 -9.56 13.53 -0.72
C GLN A 22 -9.53 12.76 0.60
N LYS A 23 -9.87 11.47 0.53
CA LYS A 23 -9.74 10.57 1.67
C LYS A 23 -8.30 10.66 2.23
N PRO A 24 -8.11 10.70 3.57
CA PRO A 24 -6.79 10.85 4.18
C PRO A 24 -5.78 9.77 3.76
N SER A 25 -6.27 8.61 3.30
CA SER A 25 -5.49 7.48 2.81
C SER A 25 -6.16 6.92 1.56
N PRO A 26 -5.86 7.46 0.37
CA PRO A 26 -6.51 7.01 -0.87
C PRO A 26 -6.15 5.56 -1.19
N ALA A 27 -7.05 4.90 -1.92
CA ALA A 27 -6.80 3.58 -2.48
C ALA A 27 -5.68 3.66 -3.52
N ALA A 28 -4.84 2.64 -3.53
CA ALA A 28 -3.74 2.46 -4.48
C ALA A 28 -3.61 0.99 -4.84
N SER A 29 -2.98 0.72 -5.97
CA SER A 29 -2.74 -0.63 -6.47
C SER A 29 -1.33 -0.72 -7.06
N ALA A 30 -0.73 -1.89 -6.92
CA ALA A 30 0.52 -2.26 -7.57
C ALA A 30 0.37 -3.65 -8.20
N SER A 31 1.04 -3.90 -9.31
CA SER A 31 1.01 -5.20 -9.97
C SER A 31 2.35 -5.56 -10.59
N CYS A 32 2.57 -6.84 -10.79
CA CYS A 32 3.69 -7.37 -11.55
C CYS A 32 3.23 -8.44 -12.52
N ASP A 33 3.71 -8.38 -13.75
CA ASP A 33 3.63 -9.44 -14.73
C ASP A 33 4.84 -10.38 -14.57
N LEU A 34 4.56 -11.63 -14.24
CA LEU A 34 5.57 -12.68 -14.09
C LEU A 34 5.91 -13.37 -15.42
N GLY A 35 5.21 -13.00 -16.50
CA GLY A 35 5.30 -13.65 -17.80
C GLY A 35 4.32 -14.81 -17.95
N GLY A 36 4.05 -15.19 -19.21
CA GLY A 36 3.14 -16.30 -19.53
C GLY A 36 1.70 -16.10 -19.03
N GLY A 37 1.24 -14.86 -18.91
CA GLY A 37 -0.10 -14.54 -18.37
C GLY A 37 -0.21 -14.65 -16.84
N LYS A 38 0.88 -14.91 -16.14
CA LYS A 38 0.93 -14.98 -14.67
C LYS A 38 1.10 -13.57 -14.09
N THR A 39 0.28 -13.21 -13.13
CA THR A 39 0.28 -11.85 -12.56
C THR A 39 0.19 -11.87 -11.04
N ILE A 40 0.72 -10.83 -10.42
CA ILE A 40 0.52 -10.49 -9.02
C ILE A 40 -0.14 -9.13 -8.97
N LYS A 41 -1.10 -8.95 -8.06
CA LYS A 41 -1.73 -7.66 -7.78
C LYS A 41 -1.85 -7.44 -6.27
N THR A 42 -1.61 -6.21 -5.84
CA THR A 42 -1.78 -5.76 -4.46
C THR A 42 -2.62 -4.49 -4.45
N ASP A 43 -3.73 -4.51 -3.70
CA ASP A 43 -4.56 -3.33 -3.47
C ASP A 43 -4.43 -2.91 -2.00
N TYR A 44 -4.23 -1.62 -1.76
CA TYR A 44 -3.97 -1.07 -0.43
C TYR A 44 -4.49 0.36 -0.27
N SER A 45 -4.52 0.86 0.96
CA SER A 45 -4.72 2.28 1.21
C SER A 45 -3.39 2.94 1.58
N SER A 46 -3.09 4.07 0.93
CA SER A 46 -1.81 4.77 1.02
C SER A 46 -1.87 5.93 2.02
N PRO A 47 -1.48 5.76 3.29
CA PRO A 47 -1.39 6.84 4.25
C PRO A 47 -0.21 7.78 3.94
N ARG A 48 -0.23 8.97 4.58
CA ARG A 48 0.76 10.03 4.44
C ARG A 48 1.55 10.19 5.74
N VAL A 49 2.82 10.61 5.63
CA VAL A 49 3.66 10.91 6.82
C VAL A 49 3.07 12.09 7.59
N LYS A 50 2.76 13.21 6.94
CA LYS A 50 2.22 14.43 7.56
C LYS A 50 2.98 14.85 8.81
N GLY A 51 4.32 14.85 8.73
CA GLY A 51 5.20 15.25 9.82
C GLY A 51 5.21 14.32 11.05
N ARG A 52 4.58 13.15 10.97
CA ARG A 52 4.53 12.19 12.08
C ARG A 52 5.74 11.27 12.06
N LYS A 53 6.18 10.83 13.22
CA LYS A 53 7.08 9.68 13.34
C LYS A 53 6.30 8.42 12.98
N ILE A 54 6.75 7.71 11.96
CA ILE A 54 6.04 6.53 11.47
C ILE A 54 6.46 5.28 12.26
N TYR A 55 7.61 4.74 12.00
CA TYR A 55 8.04 3.50 12.66
C TYR A 55 8.56 3.75 14.08
N GLY A 56 8.06 2.97 15.03
CA GLY A 56 8.26 3.22 16.46
C GLY A 56 7.41 4.38 17.00
N GLY A 57 6.43 4.84 16.21
CA GLY A 57 5.45 5.86 16.58
C GLY A 57 4.05 5.44 16.12
N LEU A 58 3.60 5.91 14.94
CA LEU A 58 2.30 5.55 14.37
C LEU A 58 2.17 4.04 14.11
N VAL A 59 3.24 3.41 13.69
CA VAL A 59 3.37 1.96 13.50
C VAL A 59 4.38 1.46 14.52
N PRO A 60 3.94 0.82 15.62
CA PRO A 60 4.82 0.31 16.66
C PRO A 60 5.78 -0.76 16.12
N PHE A 61 6.97 -0.83 16.64
CA PHE A 61 7.89 -1.93 16.35
C PHE A 61 7.47 -3.21 17.07
N GLY A 62 7.64 -4.35 16.39
CA GLY A 62 7.33 -5.67 16.94
C GLY A 62 5.85 -6.04 16.92
N GLU A 63 4.98 -5.15 16.48
CA GLU A 63 3.53 -5.40 16.39
C GLU A 63 3.08 -5.67 14.94
N VAL A 64 2.03 -6.49 14.81
CA VAL A 64 1.43 -6.75 13.50
C VAL A 64 0.70 -5.51 13.00
N TRP A 65 1.07 -5.09 11.80
CA TRP A 65 0.47 -3.98 11.07
C TRP A 65 -0.18 -4.47 9.79
N ARG A 66 -1.36 -3.94 9.46
CA ARG A 66 -2.13 -4.28 8.24
C ARG A 66 -1.50 -3.76 6.93
N THR A 67 -0.25 -3.32 6.96
CA THR A 67 0.57 -2.91 5.80
C THR A 67 -0.10 -1.82 4.95
N GLY A 68 -0.64 -0.81 5.63
CA GLY A 68 -1.39 0.29 5.02
C GLY A 68 -2.35 0.95 6.02
N ALA A 69 -3.45 1.50 5.49
CA ALA A 69 -4.51 2.13 6.27
C ALA A 69 -5.88 1.57 5.86
N ASN A 70 -6.94 1.89 6.64
CA ASN A 70 -8.31 1.40 6.43
C ASN A 70 -8.37 -0.14 6.48
N ALA A 71 -8.94 -0.80 5.46
CA ALA A 71 -8.90 -2.26 5.35
C ALA A 71 -7.46 -2.78 5.15
N ALA A 72 -7.24 -4.02 5.53
CA ALA A 72 -5.94 -4.68 5.34
C ALA A 72 -5.59 -4.83 3.86
N THR A 73 -4.29 -4.78 3.56
CA THR A 73 -3.75 -4.86 2.21
C THR A 73 -4.00 -6.24 1.61
N THR A 74 -4.55 -6.29 0.40
CA THR A 74 -4.79 -7.54 -0.33
C THR A 74 -3.61 -7.90 -1.22
N PHE A 75 -3.46 -9.20 -1.47
CA PHE A 75 -2.46 -9.75 -2.39
C PHE A 75 -3.12 -10.88 -3.19
N VAL A 76 -3.09 -10.77 -4.49
CA VAL A 76 -3.68 -11.76 -5.40
C VAL A 76 -2.60 -12.25 -6.34
N THR A 77 -2.44 -13.55 -6.46
CA THR A 77 -1.57 -14.18 -7.46
C THR A 77 -2.36 -15.12 -8.34
N SER A 78 -2.19 -15.01 -9.65
CA SER A 78 -2.89 -15.85 -10.63
C SER A 78 -2.26 -17.22 -10.81
N SER A 79 -1.09 -17.44 -10.24
CA SER A 79 -0.35 -18.73 -10.29
C SER A 79 0.38 -18.96 -8.98
N ASP A 80 0.86 -20.18 -8.77
CA ASP A 80 1.77 -20.46 -7.67
C ASP A 80 3.03 -19.60 -7.79
N VAL A 81 3.46 -19.02 -6.67
CA VAL A 81 4.68 -18.22 -6.58
C VAL A 81 5.51 -18.65 -5.38
N VAL A 82 6.78 -18.29 -5.40
CA VAL A 82 7.67 -18.41 -4.24
C VAL A 82 7.98 -17.02 -3.73
N VAL A 83 7.57 -16.71 -2.51
CA VAL A 83 7.80 -15.43 -1.82
C VAL A 83 8.86 -15.64 -0.75
N GLY A 84 10.06 -15.06 -0.90
CA GLY A 84 11.14 -15.22 0.06
C GLY A 84 11.44 -16.67 0.46
N GLY A 85 11.37 -17.60 -0.51
CA GLY A 85 11.59 -19.03 -0.30
C GLY A 85 10.37 -19.84 0.17
N LYS A 86 9.22 -19.23 0.37
CA LYS A 86 7.97 -19.92 0.74
C LYS A 86 7.02 -20.01 -0.44
N THR A 87 6.49 -21.21 -0.72
CA THR A 87 5.47 -21.41 -1.76
C THR A 87 4.14 -20.80 -1.31
N VAL A 88 3.56 -20.00 -2.19
CA VAL A 88 2.22 -19.38 -2.05
C VAL A 88 1.41 -19.83 -3.26
N PRO A 89 0.38 -20.67 -3.09
CA PRO A 89 -0.48 -21.09 -4.19
C PRO A 89 -1.21 -19.93 -4.87
N ALA A 90 -1.71 -20.16 -6.09
CA ALA A 90 -2.61 -19.21 -6.73
C ALA A 90 -3.82 -18.91 -5.82
N GLY A 91 -4.19 -17.64 -5.69
CA GLY A 91 -5.27 -17.26 -4.79
C GLY A 91 -5.23 -15.81 -4.33
N SER A 92 -6.12 -15.51 -3.39
CA SER A 92 -6.24 -14.19 -2.76
C SER A 92 -5.86 -14.29 -1.28
N TYR A 93 -5.10 -13.33 -0.82
CA TYR A 93 -4.49 -13.27 0.50
C TYR A 93 -4.58 -11.87 1.09
N THR A 94 -4.31 -11.76 2.38
CA THR A 94 -4.07 -10.50 3.06
C THR A 94 -2.60 -10.42 3.48
N LEU A 95 -1.97 -9.27 3.27
CA LEU A 95 -0.61 -9.00 3.74
C LEU A 95 -0.65 -8.23 5.05
N PHE A 96 0.11 -8.74 6.02
CA PHE A 96 0.48 -8.02 7.23
C PHE A 96 2.00 -7.93 7.31
N THR A 97 2.50 -6.98 8.07
CA THR A 97 3.93 -6.89 8.36
C THR A 97 4.16 -6.65 9.84
N ILE A 98 5.30 -7.13 10.33
CA ILE A 98 5.81 -6.80 11.66
C ILE A 98 7.11 -6.02 11.45
N PRO A 99 7.07 -4.68 11.51
CA PRO A 99 8.26 -3.86 11.39
C PRO A 99 9.15 -3.96 12.63
N THR A 100 10.46 -4.03 12.42
CA THR A 100 11.47 -3.72 13.44
C THR A 100 12.51 -2.78 12.85
N ALA A 101 13.48 -2.33 13.62
CA ALA A 101 14.50 -1.41 13.14
C ALA A 101 15.34 -2.00 11.99
N ASP A 102 15.66 -3.29 12.09
CA ASP A 102 16.65 -3.94 11.21
C ASP A 102 16.04 -4.98 10.29
N LYS A 103 14.86 -5.47 10.63
CA LYS A 103 14.22 -6.60 9.94
C LYS A 103 12.72 -6.45 9.97
N TRP A 104 12.07 -6.79 8.87
CA TRP A 104 10.63 -6.92 8.83
C TRP A 104 10.22 -8.37 8.58
N THR A 105 9.07 -8.74 9.13
CA THR A 105 8.42 -10.00 8.78
C THR A 105 7.18 -9.71 7.97
N LEU A 106 7.08 -10.28 6.77
CA LEU A 106 5.87 -10.33 5.97
C LEU A 106 5.03 -11.54 6.38
N ILE A 107 3.76 -11.33 6.68
CA ILE A 107 2.78 -12.39 6.94
C ILE A 107 1.84 -12.44 5.73
N ILE A 108 1.72 -13.62 5.13
CA ILE A 108 0.75 -13.92 4.07
C ILE A 108 -0.37 -14.74 4.73
N ASN A 109 -1.57 -14.18 4.75
CA ASN A 109 -2.70 -14.73 5.48
C ASN A 109 -3.83 -15.12 4.51
N LYS A 110 -4.45 -16.28 4.72
CA LYS A 110 -5.56 -16.80 3.90
C LYS A 110 -6.88 -16.06 4.16
N LYS A 111 -7.02 -15.43 5.33
CA LYS A 111 -8.20 -14.63 5.65
C LYS A 111 -8.19 -13.34 4.83
N THR A 112 -9.31 -13.03 4.18
CA THR A 112 -9.45 -11.86 3.29
C THR A 112 -10.66 -11.02 3.65
N GLY A 113 -10.66 -9.74 3.21
CA GLY A 113 -11.78 -8.83 3.45
C GLY A 113 -11.83 -8.23 4.85
N GLU A 114 -10.76 -8.37 5.63
CA GLU A 114 -10.71 -7.98 7.02
C GLU A 114 -10.27 -6.52 7.21
N TRP A 115 -10.69 -5.92 8.33
CA TRP A 115 -10.15 -4.62 8.74
C TRP A 115 -8.68 -4.72 9.15
N GLY A 116 -8.27 -5.88 9.67
CA GLY A 116 -6.90 -6.30 9.91
C GLY A 116 -6.35 -6.06 11.29
N ILE A 117 -6.83 -5.08 12.03
CA ILE A 117 -6.42 -4.82 13.43
C ILE A 117 -7.64 -4.58 14.33
N PRO A 118 -7.63 -5.07 15.59
CA PRO A 118 -6.57 -5.88 16.19
C PRO A 118 -6.36 -7.20 15.42
N TYR A 119 -5.11 -7.66 15.35
CA TYR A 119 -4.77 -8.91 14.66
C TYR A 119 -5.31 -10.12 15.44
N LYS A 120 -6.04 -11.01 14.75
CA LYS A 120 -6.70 -12.19 15.33
C LYS A 120 -6.72 -13.36 14.34
N TYR A 121 -5.75 -13.41 13.43
CA TYR A 121 -5.78 -14.29 12.25
C TYR A 121 -4.59 -15.23 12.20
N GLU A 122 -3.96 -15.54 13.35
CA GLU A 122 -2.78 -16.41 13.45
C GLU A 122 -3.05 -17.81 12.89
N GLY A 123 -4.26 -18.33 13.10
CA GLY A 123 -4.67 -19.65 12.62
C GLY A 123 -4.82 -19.74 11.09
N ASP A 124 -4.91 -18.60 10.40
CA ASP A 124 -5.07 -18.50 8.94
C ASP A 124 -3.77 -18.09 8.23
N GLU A 125 -2.65 -17.97 8.94
CA GLU A 125 -1.37 -17.65 8.33
C GLU A 125 -0.91 -18.78 7.40
N LEU A 126 -0.60 -18.43 6.17
CA LEU A 126 0.01 -19.34 5.20
C LEU A 126 1.54 -19.38 5.36
N ALA A 127 2.13 -18.20 5.52
CA ALA A 127 3.59 -18.08 5.62
C ALA A 127 3.99 -16.81 6.36
N ARG A 128 5.14 -16.89 7.05
CA ARG A 128 5.94 -15.76 7.52
C ARG A 128 7.26 -15.75 6.78
N VAL A 129 7.63 -14.58 6.26
CA VAL A 129 8.80 -14.40 5.41
C VAL A 129 9.60 -13.19 5.89
N ASP A 130 10.90 -13.33 5.93
CA ASP A 130 11.79 -12.21 6.26
C ASP A 130 11.90 -11.25 5.07
N MET A 131 11.82 -9.97 5.35
CA MET A 131 12.06 -8.89 4.39
C MET A 131 13.38 -8.18 4.71
N LYS A 132 14.11 -7.81 3.65
CA LYS A 132 15.27 -6.94 3.76
C LYS A 132 14.82 -5.53 4.05
N VAL A 133 15.50 -4.84 4.98
CA VAL A 133 15.26 -3.44 5.31
C VAL A 133 16.44 -2.61 4.82
N SER A 134 16.15 -1.48 4.21
CA SER A 134 17.15 -0.51 3.76
C SER A 134 16.64 0.92 3.92
N LYS A 135 17.57 1.86 3.97
CA LYS A 135 17.24 3.28 4.02
C LYS A 135 17.04 3.82 2.61
N LEU A 136 15.99 4.58 2.40
CA LEU A 136 15.74 5.29 1.15
C LEU A 136 16.69 6.51 1.02
N PRO A 137 17.10 6.88 -0.20
CA PRO A 137 17.97 8.03 -0.44
C PRO A 137 17.27 9.37 -0.11
N ALA A 138 15.96 9.41 -0.19
CA ALA A 138 15.11 10.56 0.18
C ALA A 138 13.83 10.09 0.86
N PRO A 139 13.23 10.89 1.75
CA PRO A 139 11.97 10.54 2.40
C PRO A 139 10.83 10.43 1.39
N VAL A 140 9.97 9.43 1.59
CA VAL A 140 8.75 9.20 0.80
C VAL A 140 7.54 9.54 1.66
N GLU A 141 6.81 10.59 1.29
CA GLU A 141 5.61 11.07 2.01
C GLU A 141 4.46 10.08 1.97
N ASN A 142 4.28 9.41 0.83
CA ASN A 142 3.16 8.51 0.58
C ASN A 142 3.59 7.08 0.84
N PHE A 143 2.88 6.36 1.71
CA PHE A 143 3.05 4.91 1.81
C PHE A 143 2.87 4.27 0.44
N THR A 144 3.87 3.57 -0.04
CA THR A 144 3.92 3.02 -1.39
C THR A 144 4.27 1.54 -1.36
N ILE A 145 3.41 0.71 -1.95
CA ILE A 145 3.75 -0.66 -2.33
C ILE A 145 4.01 -0.66 -3.83
N ALA A 146 5.09 -1.29 -4.26
CA ALA A 146 5.44 -1.41 -5.66
C ALA A 146 6.18 -2.72 -5.94
N TYR A 147 6.26 -3.06 -7.21
CA TYR A 147 6.98 -4.23 -7.71
C TYR A 147 8.03 -3.77 -8.71
N ASP A 148 9.27 -4.17 -8.49
CA ASP A 148 10.34 -4.00 -9.46
C ASP A 148 10.55 -5.34 -10.19
N LYS A 149 10.52 -5.35 -11.52
CA LYS A 149 10.75 -6.56 -12.31
C LYS A 149 12.18 -7.07 -12.10
N SER A 150 12.33 -8.35 -11.83
CA SER A 150 13.63 -9.00 -11.60
C SER A 150 13.64 -10.38 -12.24
N GLY A 151 14.29 -10.50 -13.41
CA GLY A 151 14.35 -11.76 -14.14
C GLY A 151 12.95 -12.34 -14.43
N ASN A 152 12.72 -13.57 -13.98
CA ASN A 152 11.42 -14.28 -14.08
C ASN A 152 10.49 -14.00 -12.89
N GLY A 153 10.77 -12.98 -12.10
CA GLY A 153 10.03 -12.61 -10.91
C GLY A 153 9.92 -11.11 -10.71
N CYS A 154 9.61 -10.72 -9.50
CA CYS A 154 9.53 -9.33 -9.07
C CYS A 154 10.00 -9.20 -7.64
N THR A 155 10.56 -8.05 -7.31
CA THR A 155 10.81 -7.67 -5.92
C THR A 155 9.64 -6.82 -5.44
N LEU A 156 8.86 -7.33 -4.48
CA LEU A 156 7.90 -6.53 -3.72
C LEU A 156 8.68 -5.57 -2.83
N ARG A 157 8.36 -4.28 -2.90
CA ARG A 157 8.91 -3.25 -2.00
C ARG A 157 7.82 -2.43 -1.35
N ILE A 158 8.07 -2.07 -0.12
CA ILE A 158 7.24 -1.21 0.71
C ILE A 158 8.09 -0.02 1.11
N ASP A 159 7.73 1.17 0.63
CA ASP A 159 8.46 2.41 0.85
C ASP A 159 7.60 3.38 1.66
N TRP A 160 8.13 3.89 2.76
CA TRP A 160 7.49 4.98 3.51
C TRP A 160 8.51 5.68 4.41
N GLU A 161 8.39 7.02 4.53
CA GLU A 161 9.37 7.84 5.22
C GLU A 161 10.77 7.59 4.62
N THR A 162 11.73 7.15 5.41
CA THR A 162 13.08 6.82 4.98
C THR A 162 13.36 5.32 4.88
N THR A 163 12.32 4.49 5.02
CA THR A 163 12.45 3.04 5.11
C THR A 163 11.93 2.34 3.86
N ARG A 164 12.69 1.39 3.35
CA ARG A 164 12.27 0.39 2.39
C ARG A 164 12.35 -0.99 3.01
N ALA A 165 11.26 -1.75 2.94
CA ALA A 165 11.27 -3.18 3.17
C ALA A 165 11.02 -3.91 1.85
N SER A 166 11.73 -5.02 1.57
CA SER A 166 11.61 -5.72 0.29
C SER A 166 11.76 -7.23 0.42
N VAL A 167 11.10 -7.95 -0.49
CA VAL A 167 11.20 -9.41 -0.62
C VAL A 167 11.05 -9.82 -2.07
N ASP A 168 11.81 -10.83 -2.49
CA ASP A 168 11.76 -11.34 -3.86
C ASP A 168 10.62 -12.36 -4.02
N ILE A 169 9.97 -12.29 -5.18
CA ILE A 169 8.88 -13.18 -5.60
C ILE A 169 9.23 -13.73 -6.97
N THR A 170 9.18 -15.04 -7.11
CA THR A 170 9.39 -15.71 -8.40
C THR A 170 8.20 -16.57 -8.78
N ALA A 171 7.92 -16.69 -10.08
CA ALA A 171 6.96 -17.69 -10.57
C ALA A 171 7.45 -19.10 -10.24
N LYS A 172 6.51 -19.97 -9.89
CA LYS A 172 6.80 -21.39 -9.71
C LYS A 172 6.51 -22.18 -10.98
#